data_a57170fc9d64289432b2fe49cd587989
#
_entry.id   a57170fc9d64289432b2fe49cd587989
#
_cell.length_a   1.000
_cell.length_b   1.000
_cell.length_c   1.000
_cell.angle_alpha   90.00
_cell.angle_beta   90.00
_cell.angle_gamma   90.00
#
_symmetry.space_group_name_H-M   'P 1'
#
loop_
_entity.id
_entity.type
_entity.pdbx_description
1 polymer ?
#
loop_
_entity_poly.entity_id
_entity_poly.type
_entity_poly.pdbx_seq_one_letter_code
_entity_poly.pdbx_strand_id
1 'polypeptide(L)'
;MGVMFGMPTEGKDDSIWFSLVHMDGSILRTWEFLKVEGLQGLVKIWPSPLSLVAWKIISGYAVFEAALQLLLPGKEVFGPISPMGNRPVYKENGLAAYACTIIAYLLIWRLGVFNPAIVYDHLGEIFSALIFGSIVFCLLLYIKGHVAPSSSDSGSLGDPIIDFYWGMELYPRIGKSFDIKVFTNCRFGMMGWAVLAMTYCIKQYEVQGRVSDSLLVSIFWWESGYWNTMDIAHDRAGFYICWGCLVWVPSVYTSPAMYLVNHPVNLGAQVAWSIFFAGLVCIYINYDCDRQRQIFRKTNGKCTIWGAKPSKIDAVYVTETGETKSSLLLCSGCVPALFSHFLPYFYVIFLTILLFDRSVRDDHRCRSK
;
A
#
# COMPACT_ATOMS: atom_id res chain seq x y z
N MET A 1 -18.79 -16.79 -41.16
CA MET A 1 -19.64 -17.41 -40.14
C MET A 1 -19.32 -16.70 -38.85
N GLY A 2 -20.12 -15.65 -38.56
CA GLY A 2 -19.83 -14.70 -37.50
C GLY A 2 -20.25 -15.28 -36.14
N VAL A 3 -19.34 -15.27 -35.18
CA VAL A 3 -19.67 -15.50 -33.78
C VAL A 3 -20.08 -14.15 -33.21
N MET A 4 -21.37 -13.99 -32.94
CA MET A 4 -21.93 -12.90 -32.17
C MET A 4 -21.39 -13.00 -30.76
N PHE A 5 -20.55 -12.05 -30.39
CA PHE A 5 -20.29 -11.75 -28.97
C PHE A 5 -21.57 -11.15 -28.39
N GLY A 6 -22.25 -11.92 -27.54
CA GLY A 6 -23.35 -11.42 -26.76
C GLY A 6 -22.93 -10.23 -25.96
N MET A 7 -23.54 -9.07 -26.16
CA MET A 7 -23.45 -7.92 -25.30
C MET A 7 -23.94 -8.33 -23.91
N PRO A 8 -23.21 -8.03 -22.83
CA PRO A 8 -23.76 -8.16 -21.49
C PRO A 8 -24.89 -7.14 -21.36
N THR A 9 -25.99 -7.60 -20.80
CA THR A 9 -27.20 -6.85 -20.48
C THR A 9 -26.88 -5.55 -19.72
N GLU A 10 -27.60 -4.49 -20.08
CA GLU A 10 -27.65 -3.19 -19.44
C GLU A 10 -27.75 -3.27 -17.91
N GLY A 11 -26.59 -3.24 -17.24
CA GLY A 11 -26.42 -2.84 -15.84
C GLY A 11 -25.52 -1.61 -15.88
N LYS A 12 -26.01 -0.52 -15.32
CA LYS A 12 -25.26 0.75 -15.17
C LYS A 12 -23.96 0.55 -14.41
N ASP A 13 -22.90 0.12 -15.07
CA ASP A 13 -21.52 0.13 -14.55
C ASP A 13 -20.77 1.32 -15.15
N ASP A 14 -21.22 2.52 -14.78
CA ASP A 14 -20.60 3.80 -15.19
C ASP A 14 -19.41 4.15 -14.29
N SER A 15 -18.44 3.26 -14.13
CA SER A 15 -17.26 3.57 -13.32
C SER A 15 -16.12 4.20 -14.12
N ILE A 16 -15.40 5.18 -13.55
CA ILE A 16 -14.19 5.77 -14.15
C ILE A 16 -13.15 4.67 -14.45
N TRP A 17 -13.05 3.67 -13.59
CA TRP A 17 -12.17 2.52 -13.80
C TRP A 17 -12.65 1.66 -14.95
N PHE A 18 -13.96 1.47 -15.10
CA PHE A 18 -14.56 0.83 -16.25
C PHE A 18 -14.28 1.64 -17.52
N SER A 19 -14.41 2.95 -17.47
CA SER A 19 -14.09 3.84 -18.59
C SER A 19 -12.59 3.89 -18.89
N LEU A 20 -11.70 3.91 -17.88
CA LEU A 20 -10.25 3.81 -18.07
C LEU A 20 -9.85 2.44 -18.64
N VAL A 21 -10.50 1.37 -18.22
CA VAL A 21 -10.31 0.02 -18.77
C VAL A 21 -10.89 -0.08 -20.19
N HIS A 22 -12.05 0.52 -20.45
CA HIS A 22 -12.65 0.60 -21.81
C HIS A 22 -11.89 1.54 -22.74
N MET A 23 -11.20 2.55 -22.20
CA MET A 23 -10.27 3.39 -22.95
C MET A 23 -8.91 2.70 -23.12
N ASP A 24 -8.79 1.41 -22.77
CA ASP A 24 -7.57 0.60 -22.85
C ASP A 24 -6.36 1.25 -22.14
N GLY A 25 -6.59 2.07 -21.12
CA GLY A 25 -5.55 2.86 -20.46
C GLY A 25 -4.88 3.90 -21.39
N SER A 26 -5.49 4.22 -22.52
CA SER A 26 -4.95 5.15 -23.50
C SER A 26 -5.14 6.59 -23.03
N ILE A 27 -4.04 7.29 -22.78
CA ILE A 27 -4.05 8.73 -22.45
C ILE A 27 -4.72 9.54 -23.57
N LEU A 28 -4.54 9.15 -24.82
CA LEU A 28 -5.14 9.83 -25.96
C LEU A 28 -6.66 9.71 -25.95
N ARG A 29 -7.22 8.50 -25.73
CA ARG A 29 -8.67 8.30 -25.62
C ARG A 29 -9.26 9.00 -24.42
N THR A 30 -8.56 8.97 -23.29
CA THR A 30 -8.98 9.73 -22.09
C THR A 30 -8.99 11.23 -22.36
N TRP A 31 -7.99 11.72 -23.07
CA TRP A 31 -7.92 13.14 -23.46
C TRP A 31 -9.01 13.54 -24.46
N GLU A 32 -9.30 12.69 -25.44
CA GLU A 32 -10.41 12.88 -26.38
C GLU A 32 -11.77 12.88 -25.65
N PHE A 33 -11.99 11.96 -24.73
CA PHE A 33 -13.17 11.95 -23.89
C PHE A 33 -13.31 13.25 -23.08
N LEU A 34 -12.22 13.71 -22.45
CA LEU A 34 -12.23 14.97 -21.70
C LEU A 34 -12.47 16.19 -22.57
N LYS A 35 -12.01 16.18 -23.83
CA LYS A 35 -12.29 17.26 -24.78
C LYS A 35 -13.76 17.32 -25.19
N VAL A 36 -14.41 16.15 -25.33
CA VAL A 36 -15.80 16.07 -25.78
C VAL A 36 -16.76 16.28 -24.63
N GLU A 37 -16.60 15.57 -23.52
CA GLU A 37 -17.53 15.57 -22.38
C GLU A 37 -17.18 16.58 -21.28
N GLY A 38 -15.95 17.08 -21.28
CA GLY A 38 -15.44 18.00 -20.25
C GLY A 38 -15.39 17.37 -18.86
N LEU A 39 -15.24 18.21 -17.83
CA LEU A 39 -15.26 17.76 -16.44
C LEU A 39 -16.62 17.18 -16.00
N GLN A 40 -17.72 17.61 -16.64
CA GLN A 40 -19.03 17.05 -16.36
C GLN A 40 -19.16 15.59 -16.77
N GLY A 41 -18.46 15.18 -17.82
CA GLY A 41 -18.35 13.78 -18.22
C GLY A 41 -17.71 12.92 -17.12
N LEU A 42 -16.64 13.40 -16.50
CA LEU A 42 -16.02 12.72 -15.35
C LEU A 42 -16.99 12.54 -14.18
N VAL A 43 -17.76 13.56 -13.85
CA VAL A 43 -18.74 13.47 -12.74
C VAL A 43 -19.83 12.45 -13.05
N LYS A 44 -20.28 12.33 -14.31
CA LYS A 44 -21.28 11.36 -14.72
C LYS A 44 -20.80 9.91 -14.62
N ILE A 45 -19.54 9.68 -14.93
CA ILE A 45 -18.96 8.32 -14.91
C ILE A 45 -18.30 7.98 -13.55
N TRP A 46 -18.24 8.95 -12.61
CA TRP A 46 -17.65 8.72 -11.30
C TRP A 46 -18.50 7.71 -10.50
N PRO A 47 -17.90 6.61 -10.00
CA PRO A 47 -18.64 5.62 -9.25
C PRO A 47 -19.21 6.21 -7.95
N SER A 48 -20.39 5.77 -7.56
CA SER A 48 -21.03 6.27 -6.35
C SER A 48 -20.21 5.95 -5.09
N PRO A 49 -19.82 6.95 -4.29
CA PRO A 49 -19.14 6.70 -3.00
C PRO A 49 -20.10 6.15 -1.92
N LEU A 50 -21.42 6.13 -2.19
CA LEU A 50 -22.46 5.68 -1.28
C LEU A 50 -22.99 4.28 -1.63
N SER A 51 -22.28 3.52 -2.49
CA SER A 51 -22.67 2.15 -2.83
C SER A 51 -22.76 1.28 -1.59
N LEU A 52 -23.93 0.70 -1.35
CA LEU A 52 -24.18 -0.20 -0.23
C LEU A 52 -23.33 -1.47 -0.32
N VAL A 53 -23.09 -1.97 -1.54
CA VAL A 53 -22.25 -3.15 -1.78
C VAL A 53 -20.82 -2.85 -1.40
N ALA A 54 -20.26 -1.74 -1.88
CA ALA A 54 -18.91 -1.31 -1.54
C ALA A 54 -18.71 -1.15 -0.02
N TRP A 55 -19.64 -0.47 0.65
CA TRP A 55 -19.57 -0.29 2.11
C TRP A 55 -19.70 -1.60 2.88
N LYS A 56 -20.51 -2.55 2.43
CA LYS A 56 -20.59 -3.89 3.06
C LYS A 56 -19.27 -4.64 2.94
N ILE A 57 -18.63 -4.61 1.76
CA ILE A 57 -17.33 -5.24 1.53
C ILE A 57 -16.25 -4.58 2.41
N ILE A 58 -16.14 -3.25 2.36
CA ILE A 58 -15.16 -2.48 3.14
C ILE A 58 -15.36 -2.72 4.65
N SER A 59 -16.59 -2.62 5.14
CA SER A 59 -16.89 -2.78 6.56
C SER A 59 -16.66 -4.21 7.04
N GLY A 60 -17.06 -5.21 6.25
CA GLY A 60 -16.81 -6.61 6.58
C GLY A 60 -15.33 -6.91 6.69
N TYR A 61 -14.54 -6.43 5.72
CA TYR A 61 -13.09 -6.57 5.74
C TYR A 61 -12.45 -5.82 6.92
N ALA A 62 -12.86 -4.57 7.17
CA ALA A 62 -12.34 -3.76 8.27
C ALA A 62 -12.62 -4.38 9.64
N VAL A 63 -13.84 -4.90 9.87
CA VAL A 63 -14.21 -5.58 11.10
C VAL A 63 -13.41 -6.87 11.28
N PHE A 64 -13.22 -7.64 10.22
CA PHE A 64 -12.43 -8.87 10.25
C PHE A 64 -10.97 -8.57 10.64
N GLU A 65 -10.31 -7.62 9.99
CA GLU A 65 -8.93 -7.26 10.31
C GLU A 65 -8.78 -6.62 11.70
N ALA A 66 -9.76 -5.83 12.15
CA ALA A 66 -9.79 -5.30 13.51
C ALA A 66 -9.89 -6.42 14.55
N ALA A 67 -10.76 -7.43 14.29
CA ALA A 67 -10.87 -8.60 15.13
C ALA A 67 -9.53 -9.37 15.19
N LEU A 68 -8.86 -9.58 14.08
CA LEU A 68 -7.54 -10.24 14.05
C LEU A 68 -6.49 -9.44 14.82
N GLN A 69 -6.48 -8.10 14.71
CA GLN A 69 -5.56 -7.26 15.47
C GLN A 69 -5.75 -7.40 16.97
N LEU A 70 -6.99 -7.46 17.43
CA LEU A 70 -7.32 -7.53 18.86
C LEU A 70 -7.19 -8.94 19.43
N LEU A 71 -7.74 -9.94 18.74
CA LEU A 71 -7.97 -11.28 19.26
C LEU A 71 -6.77 -12.22 19.06
N LEU A 72 -6.02 -12.10 17.97
CA LEU A 72 -4.89 -12.97 17.73
C LEU A 72 -3.80 -12.80 18.81
N PRO A 73 -3.29 -13.89 19.39
CA PRO A 73 -2.17 -13.83 20.31
C PRO A 73 -0.91 -13.32 19.61
N GLY A 74 0.00 -12.71 20.37
CA GLY A 74 1.29 -12.23 19.89
C GLY A 74 2.14 -11.73 21.04
N LYS A 75 3.46 -11.75 20.87
CA LYS A 75 4.38 -11.19 21.85
C LYS A 75 4.28 -9.67 21.85
N GLU A 76 4.46 -9.05 23.01
CA GLU A 76 4.60 -7.61 23.10
C GLU A 76 6.03 -7.22 22.71
N VAL A 77 6.14 -6.31 21.75
CA VAL A 77 7.39 -5.78 21.25
C VAL A 77 7.40 -4.28 21.45
N PHE A 78 8.48 -3.78 22.02
CA PHE A 78 8.66 -2.36 22.24
C PHE A 78 9.23 -1.69 20.98
N GLY A 79 8.58 -0.65 20.52
CA GLY A 79 9.04 0.19 19.43
C GLY A 79 10.23 1.10 19.86
N PRO A 80 10.73 1.92 18.93
CA PRO A 80 11.74 2.91 19.22
C PRO A 80 11.21 3.96 20.22
N ILE A 81 12.14 4.58 20.97
CA ILE A 81 11.79 5.69 21.84
C ILE A 81 11.46 6.90 20.97
N SER A 82 10.34 7.53 21.26
CA SER A 82 9.88 8.75 20.57
C SER A 82 10.69 9.97 20.98
N PRO A 83 10.57 11.11 20.27
CA PRO A 83 11.19 12.37 20.68
C PRO A 83 10.76 12.85 22.08
N MET A 84 9.53 12.53 22.51
CA MET A 84 9.01 12.88 23.84
C MET A 84 9.29 11.79 24.91
N GLY A 85 10.10 10.78 24.58
CA GLY A 85 10.49 9.71 25.48
C GLY A 85 9.48 8.56 25.62
N ASN A 86 8.36 8.59 24.91
CA ASN A 86 7.39 7.49 24.93
C ASN A 86 7.92 6.29 24.14
N ARG A 87 7.56 5.10 24.59
CA ARG A 87 7.91 3.86 23.92
C ARG A 87 6.66 3.07 23.59
N PRO A 88 6.22 3.05 22.31
CA PRO A 88 5.02 2.34 21.94
C PRO A 88 5.21 0.84 22.08
N VAL A 89 4.17 0.16 22.53
CA VAL A 89 4.12 -1.30 22.64
C VAL A 89 3.27 -1.83 21.49
N TYR A 90 3.81 -2.77 20.73
CA TYR A 90 3.15 -3.43 19.62
C TYR A 90 2.95 -4.91 19.89
N LYS A 91 1.91 -5.49 19.33
CA LYS A 91 1.65 -6.92 19.37
C LYS A 91 2.19 -7.58 18.09
N GLU A 92 3.15 -8.47 18.24
CA GLU A 92 3.76 -9.20 17.11
C GLU A 92 2.84 -10.36 16.66
N ASN A 93 1.76 -10.05 15.94
CA ASN A 93 0.84 -11.02 15.39
C ASN A 93 0.55 -10.81 13.89
N GLY A 94 1.38 -10.00 13.19
CA GLY A 94 1.19 -9.67 11.79
C GLY A 94 1.19 -10.87 10.87
N LEU A 95 2.16 -11.75 11.03
CA LEU A 95 2.28 -12.95 10.21
C LEU A 95 1.11 -13.93 10.41
N ALA A 96 0.69 -14.10 11.66
CA ALA A 96 -0.48 -14.94 11.97
C ALA A 96 -1.76 -14.36 11.36
N ALA A 97 -1.94 -13.02 11.44
CA ALA A 97 -3.07 -12.36 10.81
C ALA A 97 -3.04 -12.51 9.28
N TYR A 98 -1.87 -12.31 8.64
CA TYR A 98 -1.72 -12.54 7.21
C TYR A 98 -2.16 -13.95 6.81
N ALA A 99 -1.63 -14.97 7.48
CA ALA A 99 -2.01 -16.36 7.21
C ALA A 99 -3.51 -16.60 7.42
N CYS A 100 -4.08 -16.09 8.52
CA CYS A 100 -5.51 -16.19 8.79
C CYS A 100 -6.37 -15.52 7.72
N THR A 101 -5.97 -14.33 7.26
CA THR A 101 -6.72 -13.59 6.24
C THR A 101 -6.72 -14.33 4.91
N ILE A 102 -5.55 -14.76 4.42
CA ILE A 102 -5.46 -15.50 3.15
C ILE A 102 -6.21 -16.82 3.22
N ILE A 103 -6.02 -17.60 4.30
CA ILE A 103 -6.72 -18.88 4.48
C ILE A 103 -8.23 -18.66 4.56
N ALA A 104 -8.71 -17.70 5.36
CA ALA A 104 -10.12 -17.41 5.48
C ALA A 104 -10.73 -16.97 4.15
N TYR A 105 -10.03 -16.10 3.40
CA TYR A 105 -10.48 -15.60 2.11
C TYR A 105 -10.64 -16.73 1.08
N LEU A 106 -9.63 -17.61 0.98
CA LEU A 106 -9.69 -18.76 0.08
C LEU A 106 -10.74 -19.81 0.53
N LEU A 107 -10.91 -20.03 1.83
CA LEU A 107 -11.93 -20.93 2.34
C LEU A 107 -13.35 -20.43 2.05
N ILE A 108 -13.62 -19.14 2.29
CA ILE A 108 -14.93 -18.52 2.01
C ILE A 108 -15.27 -18.63 0.53
N TRP A 109 -14.30 -18.42 -0.35
CA TRP A 109 -14.45 -18.65 -1.78
C TRP A 109 -14.69 -20.12 -2.12
N ARG A 110 -13.88 -21.02 -1.61
CA ARG A 110 -13.99 -22.47 -1.91
C ARG A 110 -15.31 -23.09 -1.41
N LEU A 111 -15.82 -22.57 -0.30
CA LEU A 111 -17.12 -22.99 0.27
C LEU A 111 -18.33 -22.33 -0.42
N GLY A 112 -18.11 -21.43 -1.36
CA GLY A 112 -19.18 -20.73 -2.07
C GLY A 112 -19.97 -19.73 -1.22
N VAL A 113 -19.44 -19.33 -0.05
CA VAL A 113 -20.08 -18.35 0.85
C VAL A 113 -20.01 -16.94 0.28
N PHE A 114 -18.87 -16.61 -0.32
CA PHE A 114 -18.63 -15.31 -0.96
C PHE A 114 -17.74 -15.51 -2.19
N ASN A 115 -18.12 -14.88 -3.29
CA ASN A 115 -17.30 -14.88 -4.49
C ASN A 115 -16.39 -13.64 -4.52
N PRO A 116 -15.04 -13.79 -4.39
CA PRO A 116 -14.10 -12.69 -4.46
C PRO A 116 -14.17 -11.86 -5.75
N ALA A 117 -14.60 -12.44 -6.86
CA ALA A 117 -14.73 -11.73 -8.14
C ALA A 117 -15.68 -10.53 -8.05
N ILE A 118 -16.67 -10.57 -7.14
CA ILE A 118 -17.58 -9.44 -6.86
C ILE A 118 -16.79 -8.20 -6.40
N VAL A 119 -15.69 -8.38 -5.67
CA VAL A 119 -14.84 -7.26 -5.25
C VAL A 119 -14.25 -6.56 -6.48
N TYR A 120 -13.81 -7.34 -7.49
CA TYR A 120 -13.28 -6.78 -8.73
C TYR A 120 -14.37 -6.02 -9.51
N ASP A 121 -15.57 -6.57 -9.58
CA ASP A 121 -16.68 -5.98 -10.34
C ASP A 121 -17.15 -4.65 -9.73
N HIS A 122 -16.94 -4.45 -8.41
CA HIS A 122 -17.29 -3.23 -7.68
C HIS A 122 -16.07 -2.38 -7.29
N LEU A 123 -14.88 -2.59 -7.91
CA LEU A 123 -13.66 -1.85 -7.54
C LEU A 123 -13.82 -0.33 -7.65
N GLY A 124 -14.50 0.15 -8.69
CA GLY A 124 -14.74 1.58 -8.86
C GLY A 124 -15.49 2.20 -7.68
N GLU A 125 -16.58 1.55 -7.25
CA GLU A 125 -17.37 1.98 -6.11
C GLU A 125 -16.59 1.85 -4.79
N ILE A 126 -15.81 0.77 -4.64
CA ILE A 126 -14.95 0.55 -3.48
C ILE A 126 -13.91 1.66 -3.38
N PHE A 127 -13.23 2.01 -4.48
CA PHE A 127 -12.24 3.08 -4.46
C PHE A 127 -12.87 4.45 -4.20
N SER A 128 -14.03 4.72 -4.79
CA SER A 128 -14.77 5.94 -4.51
C SER A 128 -15.19 6.04 -3.04
N ALA A 129 -15.70 4.95 -2.46
CA ALA A 129 -16.04 4.87 -1.04
C ALA A 129 -14.81 5.02 -0.13
N LEU A 130 -13.66 4.45 -0.49
CA LEU A 130 -12.40 4.60 0.24
C LEU A 130 -11.85 6.03 0.16
N ILE A 131 -11.93 6.71 -1.00
CA ILE A 131 -11.54 8.11 -1.14
C ILE A 131 -12.36 8.98 -0.19
N PHE A 132 -13.68 8.87 -0.22
CA PHE A 132 -14.57 9.62 0.65
C PHE A 132 -14.36 9.26 2.13
N GLY A 133 -14.38 7.95 2.44
CA GLY A 133 -14.22 7.44 3.80
C GLY A 133 -12.89 7.79 4.43
N SER A 134 -11.78 7.80 3.65
CA SER A 134 -10.47 8.18 4.16
C SER A 134 -10.37 9.65 4.53
N ILE A 135 -11.02 10.56 3.79
CA ILE A 135 -11.09 11.98 4.15
C ILE A 135 -11.81 12.14 5.48
N VAL A 136 -13.00 11.52 5.61
CA VAL A 136 -13.76 11.54 6.86
C VAL A 136 -12.95 10.95 8.02
N PHE A 137 -12.28 9.82 7.79
CA PHE A 137 -11.41 9.19 8.78
C PHE A 137 -10.25 10.09 9.22
N CYS A 138 -9.58 10.77 8.29
CA CYS A 138 -8.51 11.71 8.60
C CYS A 138 -9.00 12.93 9.37
N LEU A 139 -10.21 13.44 9.06
CA LEU A 139 -10.86 14.49 9.83
C LEU A 139 -11.15 14.04 11.27
N LEU A 140 -11.63 12.80 11.45
CA LEU A 140 -11.87 12.23 12.78
C LEU A 140 -10.56 12.08 13.57
N LEU A 141 -9.46 11.69 12.91
CA LEU A 141 -8.13 11.62 13.54
C LEU A 141 -7.62 13.01 13.94
N TYR A 142 -7.83 14.00 13.09
CA TYR A 142 -7.49 15.39 13.37
C TYR A 142 -8.25 15.91 14.62
N ILE A 143 -9.57 15.72 14.65
CA ILE A 143 -10.41 16.07 15.81
C ILE A 143 -9.96 15.32 17.06
N LYS A 144 -9.72 14.00 16.94
CA LYS A 144 -9.25 13.17 18.04
C LYS A 144 -7.92 13.69 18.63
N GLY A 145 -6.99 14.10 17.79
CA GLY A 145 -5.71 14.66 18.22
C GLY A 145 -5.84 15.93 19.06
N HIS A 146 -6.90 16.73 18.81
CA HIS A 146 -7.21 17.93 19.62
C HIS A 146 -7.97 17.60 20.91
N VAL A 147 -8.93 16.67 20.86
CA VAL A 147 -9.88 16.45 21.98
C VAL A 147 -9.39 15.36 22.94
N ALA A 148 -8.79 14.30 22.40
CA ALA A 148 -8.42 13.11 23.17
C ALA A 148 -7.09 12.52 22.65
N PRO A 149 -5.95 13.21 22.81
CA PRO A 149 -4.67 12.70 22.38
C PRO A 149 -4.26 11.44 23.16
N SER A 150 -3.65 10.47 22.46
CA SER A 150 -3.28 9.17 23.04
C SER A 150 -1.98 9.22 23.84
N SER A 151 -1.12 10.17 23.59
CA SER A 151 0.17 10.31 24.25
C SER A 151 0.70 11.75 24.18
N SER A 152 1.80 12.04 24.86
CA SER A 152 2.51 13.33 24.76
C SER A 152 3.20 13.54 23.41
N ASP A 153 3.32 12.50 22.56
CA ASP A 153 3.76 12.62 21.16
C ASP A 153 2.64 13.11 20.24
N SER A 154 1.84 14.02 20.72
CA SER A 154 0.72 14.66 20.02
C SER A 154 0.85 16.17 20.17
N GLY A 155 0.29 16.89 19.22
CA GLY A 155 0.25 18.35 19.26
C GLY A 155 0.28 18.99 17.88
N SER A 156 -0.16 20.24 17.84
CA SER A 156 -0.19 21.07 16.63
C SER A 156 1.24 21.49 16.25
N LEU A 157 1.49 21.57 14.95
CA LEU A 157 2.71 22.17 14.36
C LEU A 157 2.52 23.67 14.09
N GLY A 158 1.36 24.22 14.45
CA GLY A 158 1.04 25.65 14.33
C GLY A 158 0.23 26.02 13.09
N ASP A 159 0.01 25.12 12.15
CA ASP A 159 -0.81 25.31 10.96
C ASP A 159 -1.85 24.20 10.81
N PRO A 160 -3.16 24.50 10.75
CA PRO A 160 -4.21 23.48 10.65
C PRO A 160 -4.12 22.58 9.41
N ILE A 161 -3.64 23.09 8.28
CA ILE A 161 -3.49 22.33 7.03
C ILE A 161 -2.33 21.35 7.18
N ILE A 162 -1.22 21.80 7.75
CA ILE A 162 -0.06 20.94 8.03
C ILE A 162 -0.43 19.89 9.07
N ASP A 163 -1.16 20.24 10.11
CA ASP A 163 -1.64 19.32 11.13
C ASP A 163 -2.55 18.24 10.58
N PHE A 164 -3.47 18.61 9.69
CA PHE A 164 -4.31 17.64 8.99
C PHE A 164 -3.50 16.73 8.07
N TYR A 165 -2.56 17.29 7.31
CA TYR A 165 -1.75 16.55 6.34
C TYR A 165 -0.79 15.57 7.01
N TRP A 166 0.01 16.04 7.97
CA TRP A 166 0.99 15.21 8.67
C TRP A 166 0.42 14.41 9.84
N GLY A 167 -0.66 14.89 10.43
CA GLY A 167 -1.30 14.29 11.59
C GLY A 167 -0.90 14.90 12.92
N MET A 168 -1.86 14.85 13.83
CA MET A 168 -1.73 15.38 15.20
C MET A 168 -0.98 14.43 16.12
N GLU A 169 -1.11 13.12 15.92
CA GLU A 169 -0.59 12.08 16.83
C GLU A 169 0.41 11.17 16.13
N LEU A 170 1.50 10.85 16.83
CA LEU A 170 2.47 9.85 16.35
C LEU A 170 1.95 8.42 16.56
N TYR A 171 1.25 8.16 17.66
CA TYR A 171 0.71 6.85 18.03
C TYR A 171 -0.76 6.93 18.44
N PRO A 172 -1.69 7.19 17.47
CA PRO A 172 -3.11 7.29 17.79
C PRO A 172 -3.66 5.92 18.19
N ARG A 173 -4.40 5.88 19.30
CA ARG A 173 -5.01 4.65 19.84
C ARG A 173 -6.46 4.87 20.25
N ILE A 174 -7.24 3.78 20.19
CA ILE A 174 -8.55 3.67 20.85
C ILE A 174 -8.38 2.74 22.06
N GLY A 175 -8.51 3.32 23.25
CA GLY A 175 -8.17 2.61 24.49
C GLY A 175 -6.69 2.22 24.56
N LYS A 176 -6.39 1.12 25.23
CA LYS A 176 -5.00 0.63 25.41
C LYS A 176 -4.55 -0.33 24.31
N SER A 177 -5.48 -1.01 23.65
CA SER A 177 -5.20 -2.20 22.84
C SER A 177 -5.27 -1.97 21.34
N PHE A 178 -6.07 -1.00 20.86
CA PHE A 178 -6.26 -0.79 19.44
C PHE A 178 -5.39 0.36 18.92
N ASP A 179 -4.33 0.02 18.20
CA ASP A 179 -3.47 0.98 17.52
C ASP A 179 -4.05 1.29 16.13
N ILE A 180 -4.48 2.54 15.95
CA ILE A 180 -5.15 2.98 14.72
C ILE A 180 -4.18 2.97 13.53
N LYS A 181 -2.93 3.35 13.74
CA LYS A 181 -1.94 3.42 12.67
C LYS A 181 -1.52 2.03 12.20
N VAL A 182 -1.32 1.08 13.13
CA VAL A 182 -1.09 -0.33 12.80
C VAL A 182 -2.28 -0.90 12.02
N PHE A 183 -3.50 -0.59 12.44
CA PHE A 183 -4.70 -1.01 11.74
C PHE A 183 -4.73 -0.47 10.31
N THR A 184 -4.63 0.84 10.16
CA THR A 184 -4.78 1.51 8.85
C THR A 184 -3.70 1.10 7.87
N ASN A 185 -2.44 1.06 8.32
CA ASN A 185 -1.31 0.76 7.45
C ASN A 185 -1.17 -0.77 7.24
N CYS A 186 -0.92 -1.52 8.33
CA CYS A 186 -0.54 -2.93 8.19
C CYS A 186 -1.75 -3.85 7.97
N ARG A 187 -2.87 -3.62 8.70
CA ARG A 187 -4.00 -4.54 8.66
C ARG A 187 -4.94 -4.24 7.51
N PHE A 188 -5.29 -2.98 7.31
CA PHE A 188 -6.20 -2.62 6.24
C PHE A 188 -5.46 -2.44 4.91
N GLY A 189 -4.48 -1.53 4.84
CA GLY A 189 -3.80 -1.19 3.58
C GLY A 189 -2.98 -2.33 3.01
N MET A 190 -1.95 -2.76 3.73
CA MET A 190 -1.01 -3.77 3.22
C MET A 190 -1.65 -5.15 3.09
N MET A 191 -2.53 -5.54 4.03
CA MET A 191 -3.28 -6.80 3.93
C MET A 191 -4.31 -6.74 2.78
N GLY A 192 -4.96 -5.58 2.58
CA GLY A 192 -5.86 -5.33 1.45
C GLY A 192 -5.17 -5.50 0.10
N TRP A 193 -3.89 -5.15 0.03
CA TRP A 193 -3.08 -5.41 -1.15
C TRP A 193 -3.02 -6.91 -1.47
N ALA A 194 -2.65 -7.75 -0.50
CA ALA A 194 -2.60 -9.20 -0.66
C ALA A 194 -3.97 -9.80 -1.06
N VAL A 195 -5.04 -9.36 -0.41
CA VAL A 195 -6.41 -9.79 -0.71
C VAL A 195 -6.83 -9.42 -2.14
N LEU A 196 -6.49 -8.20 -2.59
CA LEU A 196 -6.77 -7.78 -3.96
C LEU A 196 -5.96 -8.58 -4.99
N ALA A 197 -4.72 -8.91 -4.69
CA ALA A 197 -3.91 -9.77 -5.55
C ALA A 197 -4.57 -11.15 -5.78
N MET A 198 -5.09 -11.77 -4.71
CA MET A 198 -5.87 -13.02 -4.81
C MET A 198 -7.18 -12.80 -5.57
N THR A 199 -7.86 -11.70 -5.34
CA THR A 199 -9.08 -11.32 -6.08
C THR A 199 -8.85 -11.29 -7.58
N TYR A 200 -7.74 -10.69 -8.02
CA TYR A 200 -7.38 -10.59 -9.43
C TYR A 200 -7.10 -11.95 -10.06
N CYS A 201 -6.43 -12.86 -9.33
CA CYS A 201 -6.27 -14.24 -9.78
C CYS A 201 -7.60 -14.95 -9.98
N ILE A 202 -8.49 -14.84 -8.98
CA ILE A 202 -9.79 -15.51 -9.02
C ILE A 202 -10.64 -14.95 -10.15
N LYS A 203 -10.66 -13.62 -10.32
CA LYS A 203 -11.39 -12.98 -11.42
C LYS A 203 -10.85 -13.37 -12.78
N GLN A 204 -9.53 -13.37 -12.99
CA GLN A 204 -8.94 -13.80 -14.24
C GLN A 204 -9.26 -15.27 -14.53
N TYR A 205 -9.22 -16.14 -13.51
CA TYR A 205 -9.61 -17.54 -13.65
C TYR A 205 -11.08 -17.69 -14.07
N GLU A 206 -12.00 -16.91 -13.51
CA GLU A 206 -13.41 -16.94 -13.91
C GLU A 206 -13.63 -16.48 -15.34
N VAL A 207 -12.95 -15.41 -15.76
CA VAL A 207 -13.12 -14.84 -17.11
C VAL A 207 -12.45 -15.68 -18.18
N GLN A 208 -11.29 -16.28 -17.89
CA GLN A 208 -10.41 -16.88 -18.89
C GLN A 208 -10.21 -18.40 -18.71
N GLY A 209 -10.73 -18.98 -17.63
CA GLY A 209 -10.51 -20.39 -17.27
C GLY A 209 -9.10 -20.74 -16.82
N ARG A 210 -8.20 -19.76 -16.77
CA ARG A 210 -6.81 -19.92 -16.31
C ARG A 210 -6.26 -18.61 -15.76
N VAL A 211 -5.22 -18.71 -14.93
CA VAL A 211 -4.43 -17.55 -14.49
C VAL A 211 -3.18 -17.46 -15.36
N SER A 212 -2.90 -16.27 -15.91
CA SER A 212 -1.71 -16.05 -16.74
C SER A 212 -0.42 -16.05 -15.89
N ASP A 213 0.67 -16.48 -16.51
CA ASP A 213 1.99 -16.46 -15.88
C ASP A 213 2.45 -15.03 -15.55
N SER A 214 2.08 -14.05 -16.37
CA SER A 214 2.35 -12.64 -16.09
C SER A 214 1.69 -12.15 -14.81
N LEU A 215 0.42 -12.54 -14.57
CA LEU A 215 -0.29 -12.17 -13.33
C LEU A 215 0.30 -12.88 -12.11
N LEU A 216 0.60 -14.17 -12.23
CA LEU A 216 1.22 -14.94 -11.14
C LEU A 216 2.59 -14.38 -10.73
N VAL A 217 3.44 -14.03 -11.70
CA VAL A 217 4.73 -13.41 -11.44
C VAL A 217 4.55 -12.04 -10.80
N SER A 218 3.62 -11.23 -11.29
CA SER A 218 3.31 -9.92 -10.69
C SER A 218 2.91 -10.05 -9.23
N ILE A 219 1.99 -10.96 -8.90
CA ILE A 219 1.50 -11.14 -7.53
C ILE A 219 2.60 -11.62 -6.60
N PHE A 220 3.42 -12.58 -7.01
CA PHE A 220 4.54 -13.04 -6.20
C PHE A 220 5.46 -11.88 -5.78
N TRP A 221 5.71 -10.95 -6.70
CA TRP A 221 6.49 -9.76 -6.43
C TRP A 221 5.83 -8.81 -5.44
N TRP A 222 4.54 -8.63 -5.55
CA TRP A 222 3.76 -7.71 -4.74
C TRP A 222 3.58 -8.20 -3.32
N GLU A 223 3.36 -9.49 -3.14
CA GLU A 223 3.26 -10.11 -1.81
C GLU A 223 4.57 -9.96 -1.02
N SER A 224 5.72 -9.93 -1.68
CA SER A 224 7.00 -9.72 -1.02
C SER A 224 7.16 -8.32 -0.43
N GLY A 225 6.46 -7.32 -0.94
CA GLY A 225 6.44 -5.95 -0.41
C GLY A 225 5.83 -5.85 0.99
N TYR A 226 4.91 -6.74 1.36
CA TYR A 226 4.29 -6.78 2.68
C TYR A 226 5.31 -6.92 3.83
N TRP A 227 6.41 -7.61 3.59
CA TRP A 227 7.43 -7.93 4.60
C TRP A 227 8.38 -6.77 4.93
N ASN A 228 8.39 -5.69 4.17
CA ASN A 228 9.41 -4.64 4.20
C ASN A 228 8.92 -3.27 4.69
N THR A 229 7.72 -3.16 5.28
CA THR A 229 7.15 -1.87 5.69
C THR A 229 7.54 -1.47 7.10
N MET A 230 8.33 -0.39 7.24
CA MET A 230 8.80 0.18 8.52
C MET A 230 8.35 1.63 8.79
N ASP A 231 7.61 2.26 7.88
CA ASP A 231 7.27 3.70 7.96
C ASP A 231 6.35 4.08 9.13
N ILE A 232 5.66 3.10 9.67
CA ILE A 232 4.70 3.26 10.78
C ILE A 232 5.36 3.77 12.09
N ALA A 233 6.67 3.62 12.25
CA ALA A 233 7.35 3.99 13.49
C ALA A 233 7.68 5.49 13.59
N HIS A 234 7.83 6.19 12.47
CA HIS A 234 8.43 7.52 12.40
C HIS A 234 7.49 8.62 11.95
N ASP A 235 6.41 8.29 11.20
CA ASP A 235 5.48 9.25 10.66
C ASP A 235 4.23 9.39 11.55
N ARG A 236 3.70 10.61 11.67
CA ARG A 236 2.42 10.85 12.35
C ARG A 236 1.26 10.29 11.52
N ALA A 237 0.15 9.98 12.19
CA ALA A 237 -1.05 9.47 11.54
C ALA A 237 -1.92 10.61 11.03
N GLY A 238 -1.59 11.18 9.89
CA GLY A 238 -2.34 12.20 9.18
C GLY A 238 -2.85 11.74 7.82
N PHE A 239 -3.36 12.69 7.03
CA PHE A 239 -3.86 12.45 5.69
C PHE A 239 -2.81 11.75 4.81
N TYR A 240 -1.56 12.21 4.86
CA TYR A 240 -0.46 11.66 4.07
C TYR A 240 -0.37 10.12 4.15
N ILE A 241 -0.26 9.57 5.38
CA ILE A 241 -0.07 8.13 5.56
C ILE A 241 -1.40 7.36 5.47
N CYS A 242 -2.47 7.90 6.06
CA CYS A 242 -3.75 7.20 6.10
C CYS A 242 -4.39 7.13 4.72
N TRP A 243 -4.42 8.23 3.97
CA TRP A 243 -4.94 8.24 2.61
C TRP A 243 -4.06 7.39 1.67
N GLY A 244 -2.73 7.45 1.86
CA GLY A 244 -1.80 6.58 1.16
C GLY A 244 -2.15 5.10 1.34
N CYS A 245 -2.37 4.66 2.58
CA CYS A 245 -2.69 3.26 2.88
C CYS A 245 -4.10 2.83 2.46
N LEU A 246 -5.10 3.73 2.60
CA LEU A 246 -6.50 3.40 2.33
C LEU A 246 -6.87 3.55 0.85
N VAL A 247 -6.19 4.41 0.10
CA VAL A 247 -6.53 4.72 -1.30
C VAL A 247 -5.43 4.33 -2.26
N TRP A 248 -4.20 4.82 -2.06
CA TRP A 248 -3.11 4.56 -3.01
C TRP A 248 -2.68 3.09 -3.06
N VAL A 249 -2.56 2.45 -1.91
CA VAL A 249 -2.18 1.03 -1.86
C VAL A 249 -3.19 0.16 -2.61
N PRO A 250 -4.50 0.19 -2.30
CA PRO A 250 -5.45 -0.67 -2.98
C PRO A 250 -5.71 -0.29 -4.46
N SER A 251 -5.46 0.94 -4.87
CA SER A 251 -5.74 1.40 -6.24
C SER A 251 -4.51 1.45 -7.13
N VAL A 252 -3.55 2.34 -6.80
CA VAL A 252 -2.39 2.60 -7.66
C VAL A 252 -1.40 1.45 -7.62
N TYR A 253 -1.11 0.92 -6.42
CA TYR A 253 -0.11 -0.13 -6.29
C TYR A 253 -0.59 -1.46 -6.86
N THR A 254 -1.88 -1.73 -6.88
CA THR A 254 -2.44 -2.94 -7.48
C THR A 254 -2.79 -2.79 -8.97
N SER A 255 -2.72 -1.57 -9.52
CA SER A 255 -3.15 -1.29 -10.89
C SER A 255 -2.52 -2.17 -11.99
N PRO A 256 -1.24 -2.56 -11.94
CA PRO A 256 -0.68 -3.46 -12.95
C PRO A 256 -1.33 -4.85 -12.93
N ALA A 257 -1.55 -5.41 -11.74
CA ALA A 257 -2.21 -6.71 -11.59
C ALA A 257 -3.69 -6.62 -12.01
N MET A 258 -4.38 -5.54 -11.65
CA MET A 258 -5.75 -5.26 -12.07
C MET A 258 -5.86 -5.20 -13.60
N TYR A 259 -4.94 -4.53 -14.28
CA TYR A 259 -4.89 -4.46 -15.74
C TYR A 259 -4.72 -5.84 -16.39
N LEU A 260 -3.84 -6.68 -15.83
CA LEU A 260 -3.56 -8.03 -16.35
C LEU A 260 -4.76 -8.97 -16.27
N VAL A 261 -5.79 -8.69 -15.48
CA VAL A 261 -7.01 -9.51 -15.42
C VAL A 261 -7.66 -9.62 -16.80
N ASN A 262 -7.82 -8.49 -17.50
CA ASN A 262 -8.44 -8.43 -18.81
C ASN A 262 -7.44 -8.48 -19.99
N HIS A 263 -6.15 -8.23 -19.70
CA HIS A 263 -5.08 -8.18 -20.70
C HIS A 263 -3.96 -9.18 -20.34
N PRO A 264 -4.24 -10.49 -20.34
CA PRO A 264 -3.26 -11.51 -19.98
C PRO A 264 -2.12 -11.54 -20.98
N VAL A 265 -0.91 -11.53 -20.48
CA VAL A 265 0.29 -11.71 -21.29
C VAL A 265 0.85 -13.10 -21.00
N ASN A 266 0.99 -13.93 -22.01
CA ASN A 266 1.67 -15.21 -21.89
C ASN A 266 3.17 -14.98 -22.10
N LEU A 267 3.93 -14.93 -21.02
CA LEU A 267 5.39 -14.75 -21.06
C LEU A 267 6.11 -16.00 -21.56
N GLY A 268 5.50 -17.16 -21.37
CA GLY A 268 6.15 -18.45 -21.53
C GLY A 268 7.03 -18.81 -20.33
N ALA A 269 7.20 -20.10 -20.08
CA ALA A 269 7.87 -20.59 -18.87
C ALA A 269 9.28 -20.01 -18.68
N GLN A 270 10.05 -19.88 -19.75
CA GLN A 270 11.43 -19.42 -19.69
C GLN A 270 11.54 -17.97 -19.21
N VAL A 271 10.72 -17.07 -19.77
CA VAL A 271 10.70 -15.65 -19.38
C VAL A 271 10.10 -15.47 -17.99
N ALA A 272 9.00 -16.19 -17.69
CA ALA A 272 8.34 -16.14 -16.38
C ALA A 272 9.31 -16.56 -15.26
N TRP A 273 10.03 -17.65 -15.42
CA TRP A 273 11.04 -18.08 -14.45
C TRP A 273 12.22 -17.11 -14.35
N SER A 274 12.67 -16.54 -15.47
CA SER A 274 13.76 -15.56 -15.44
C SER A 274 13.36 -14.31 -14.63
N ILE A 275 12.16 -13.79 -14.84
CA ILE A 275 11.63 -12.67 -14.07
C ILE A 275 11.45 -13.07 -12.60
N PHE A 276 10.91 -14.26 -12.33
CA PHE A 276 10.75 -14.76 -10.97
C PHE A 276 12.07 -14.81 -10.21
N PHE A 277 13.12 -15.39 -10.79
CA PHE A 277 14.44 -15.47 -10.14
C PHE A 277 15.12 -14.11 -10.00
N ALA A 278 15.03 -13.25 -11.03
CA ALA A 278 15.52 -11.88 -10.92
C ALA A 278 14.88 -11.17 -9.71
N GLY A 279 13.61 -11.47 -9.48
CA GLY A 279 12.88 -11.02 -8.34
C GLY A 279 13.42 -11.49 -7.02
N LEU A 280 13.59 -12.73 -6.87
CA LEU A 280 14.15 -13.29 -5.63
C LEU A 280 15.50 -12.63 -5.31
N VAL A 281 16.32 -12.37 -6.32
CA VAL A 281 17.61 -11.68 -6.14
C VAL A 281 17.41 -10.27 -5.61
N CYS A 282 16.46 -9.50 -6.16
CA CYS A 282 16.19 -8.14 -5.67
C CYS A 282 15.62 -8.14 -4.23
N ILE A 283 14.72 -9.06 -3.90
CA ILE A 283 14.22 -9.24 -2.53
C ILE A 283 15.37 -9.55 -1.58
N TYR A 284 16.25 -10.48 -1.98
CA TYR A 284 17.43 -10.83 -1.18
C TYR A 284 18.36 -9.62 -0.98
N ILE A 285 18.63 -8.86 -2.03
CA ILE A 285 19.46 -7.64 -1.93
C ILE A 285 18.83 -6.65 -0.94
N ASN A 286 17.52 -6.39 -1.04
CA ASN A 286 16.83 -5.49 -0.14
C ASN A 286 16.88 -5.98 1.32
N TYR A 287 16.58 -7.26 1.54
CA TYR A 287 16.70 -7.88 2.86
C TYR A 287 18.12 -7.79 3.42
N ASP A 288 19.13 -8.11 2.61
CA ASP A 288 20.53 -8.07 3.05
C ASP A 288 21.00 -6.65 3.36
N CYS A 289 20.56 -5.64 2.60
CA CYS A 289 20.83 -4.23 2.91
C CYS A 289 20.27 -3.83 4.28
N ASP A 290 19.05 -4.24 4.61
CA ASP A 290 18.45 -3.96 5.91
C ASP A 290 19.14 -4.72 7.04
N ARG A 291 19.49 -5.98 6.82
CA ARG A 291 20.25 -6.80 7.74
C ARG A 291 21.62 -6.19 8.03
N GLN A 292 22.34 -5.75 7.01
CA GLN A 292 23.65 -5.09 7.13
C GLN A 292 23.53 -3.79 7.95
N ARG A 293 22.51 -2.98 7.69
CA ARG A 293 22.22 -1.76 8.43
C ARG A 293 21.97 -2.05 9.92
N GLN A 294 21.22 -3.10 10.22
CA GLN A 294 20.98 -3.53 11.59
C GLN A 294 22.26 -4.02 12.29
N ILE A 295 23.08 -4.83 11.62
CA ILE A 295 24.37 -5.32 12.15
C ILE A 295 25.32 -4.15 12.39
N PHE A 296 25.41 -3.23 11.41
CA PHE A 296 26.25 -2.03 11.55
C PHE A 296 25.90 -1.20 12.78
N ARG A 297 24.59 -0.96 13.00
CA ARG A 297 24.10 -0.25 14.18
C ARG A 297 24.40 -1.00 15.49
N LYS A 298 24.15 -2.32 15.53
CA LYS A 298 24.44 -3.17 16.72
C LYS A 298 25.91 -3.22 17.07
N THR A 299 26.79 -3.19 16.08
CA THR A 299 28.26 -3.32 16.27
C THR A 299 28.99 -1.98 16.31
N ASN A 300 28.26 -0.84 16.21
CA ASN A 300 28.84 0.51 16.06
C ASN A 300 29.88 0.59 14.93
N GLY A 301 29.58 -0.07 13.78
CA GLY A 301 30.45 -0.11 12.61
C GLY A 301 31.59 -1.12 12.68
N LYS A 302 31.69 -1.93 13.73
CA LYS A 302 32.69 -3.00 13.88
C LYS A 302 32.19 -4.29 13.23
N CYS A 303 31.88 -4.25 11.93
CA CYS A 303 31.44 -5.40 11.15
C CYS A 303 32.16 -5.42 9.80
N THR A 304 32.10 -6.54 9.12
CA THR A 304 32.49 -6.68 7.71
C THR A 304 31.23 -6.84 6.87
N ILE A 305 31.14 -6.08 5.77
CA ILE A 305 30.06 -6.14 4.81
C ILE A 305 30.66 -6.66 3.52
N TRP A 306 30.20 -7.84 3.05
CA TRP A 306 30.74 -8.53 1.87
C TRP A 306 32.27 -8.62 1.87
N GLY A 307 32.86 -8.91 3.04
CA GLY A 307 34.31 -9.05 3.18
C GLY A 307 35.12 -7.74 3.30
N ALA A 308 34.47 -6.60 3.17
CA ALA A 308 35.11 -5.28 3.33
C ALA A 308 34.67 -4.57 4.63
N LYS A 309 35.52 -3.69 5.15
CA LYS A 309 35.12 -2.78 6.24
C LYS A 309 34.15 -1.76 5.69
N PRO A 310 33.00 -1.51 6.37
CA PRO A 310 32.06 -0.49 5.93
C PRO A 310 32.72 0.90 6.01
N SER A 311 32.58 1.68 4.96
CA SER A 311 32.86 3.11 4.99
C SER A 311 31.67 3.81 5.65
N LYS A 312 31.90 4.62 6.65
CA LYS A 312 30.85 5.44 7.26
C LYS A 312 31.17 6.92 7.02
N ILE A 313 30.15 7.64 6.64
CA ILE A 313 30.18 9.10 6.71
C ILE A 313 29.48 9.44 8.02
N ASP A 314 30.26 9.89 9.00
CA ASP A 314 29.71 10.39 10.27
C ASP A 314 29.16 11.80 10.02
N ALA A 315 27.89 11.90 9.61
CA ALA A 315 27.17 13.17 9.70
C ALA A 315 26.82 13.39 11.18
N VAL A 316 27.57 14.24 11.83
CA VAL A 316 27.36 14.63 13.22
C VAL A 316 26.38 15.81 13.24
N TYR A 317 25.17 15.60 13.73
CA TYR A 317 24.31 16.72 14.11
C TYR A 317 24.07 16.67 15.63
N VAL A 318 24.12 17.83 16.21
CA VAL A 318 23.85 18.02 17.65
C VAL A 318 22.37 18.41 17.76
N THR A 319 21.59 17.61 18.46
CA THR A 319 20.20 17.96 18.78
C THR A 319 20.19 19.10 19.79
N GLU A 320 19.07 19.82 19.90
CA GLU A 320 18.88 20.86 20.92
C GLU A 320 19.13 20.34 22.35
N THR A 321 19.10 19.02 22.55
CA THR A 321 19.42 18.31 23.81
C THR A 321 20.87 17.84 23.89
N GLY A 322 21.74 18.14 22.92
CA GLY A 322 23.16 17.80 22.95
C GLY A 322 23.51 16.37 22.51
N GLU A 323 22.56 15.57 22.01
CA GLU A 323 22.82 14.21 21.53
C GLU A 323 23.25 14.18 20.07
N THR A 324 24.22 13.34 19.75
CA THR A 324 24.80 13.14 18.43
C THR A 324 24.13 11.98 17.71
N LYS A 325 23.52 12.17 16.53
CA LYS A 325 22.88 11.11 15.72
C LYS A 325 23.43 11.04 14.31
N SER A 326 23.55 9.83 13.73
CA SER A 326 24.04 9.57 12.38
C SER A 326 23.01 8.82 11.52
N SER A 327 22.96 9.09 10.21
CA SER A 327 22.02 8.50 9.26
C SER A 327 22.70 8.01 7.96
N LEU A 328 22.23 6.89 7.42
CA LEU A 328 22.73 6.29 6.18
C LEU A 328 21.57 5.87 5.26
N LEU A 329 21.68 6.12 3.94
CA LEU A 329 20.68 5.82 2.93
C LEU A 329 21.23 4.90 1.82
N LEU A 330 20.42 3.95 1.36
CA LEU A 330 20.73 3.07 0.21
C LEU A 330 19.49 2.89 -0.69
N CYS A 331 19.72 2.87 -2.01
CA CYS A 331 18.69 2.84 -3.05
C CYS A 331 18.70 1.50 -3.82
N SER A 332 17.52 0.94 -4.16
CA SER A 332 17.37 -0.29 -4.96
C SER A 332 16.53 -0.08 -6.21
N GLY A 333 16.86 -0.80 -7.28
CA GLY A 333 16.36 -0.61 -8.65
C GLY A 333 15.15 -1.46 -9.03
N CYS A 334 14.52 -1.09 -10.16
CA CYS A 334 13.27 -1.59 -10.70
C CYS A 334 13.42 -2.59 -11.84
N VAL A 335 12.39 -3.40 -12.09
CA VAL A 335 12.33 -4.41 -13.17
C VAL A 335 11.40 -3.95 -14.29
N PRO A 336 11.78 -4.04 -15.57
CA PRO A 336 10.93 -3.69 -16.70
C PRO A 336 10.25 -4.92 -17.28
N ALA A 337 8.94 -5.00 -17.29
CA ALA A 337 8.24 -6.08 -17.93
C ALA A 337 6.85 -5.78 -18.51
N LEU A 338 6.62 -4.61 -19.13
CA LEU A 338 5.38 -4.38 -19.90
C LEU A 338 5.56 -3.19 -20.86
N PHE A 339 6.03 -3.46 -22.08
CA PHE A 339 6.49 -2.43 -23.04
C PHE A 339 5.42 -1.65 -23.80
N SER A 340 4.12 -1.86 -23.60
CA SER A 340 3.12 -1.25 -24.50
C SER A 340 2.09 -0.30 -23.88
N HIS A 341 1.99 -0.21 -22.55
CA HIS A 341 0.98 0.64 -21.90
C HIS A 341 1.55 1.47 -20.75
N PHE A 342 1.09 2.74 -20.62
CA PHE A 342 1.59 3.69 -19.62
C PHE A 342 1.20 3.31 -18.18
N LEU A 343 0.04 2.68 -17.97
CA LEU A 343 -0.50 2.38 -16.64
C LEU A 343 0.47 1.59 -15.74
N PRO A 344 1.13 0.52 -16.20
CA PRO A 344 2.13 -0.18 -15.41
C PRO A 344 3.36 0.65 -15.04
N TYR A 345 3.71 1.63 -15.88
CA TYR A 345 4.85 2.52 -15.63
C TYR A 345 4.54 3.65 -14.66
N PHE A 346 3.29 4.02 -14.50
CA PHE A 346 2.88 5.05 -13.56
C PHE A 346 3.38 4.77 -12.14
N TYR A 347 3.25 3.52 -11.68
CA TYR A 347 3.76 3.09 -10.39
C TYR A 347 5.28 3.22 -10.29
N VAL A 348 6.01 2.77 -11.30
CA VAL A 348 7.49 2.86 -11.33
C VAL A 348 7.94 4.32 -11.34
N ILE A 349 7.32 5.15 -12.16
CA ILE A 349 7.60 6.60 -12.23
C ILE A 349 7.29 7.26 -10.89
N PHE A 350 6.11 6.99 -10.32
CA PHE A 350 5.69 7.49 -9.01
C PHE A 350 6.68 7.13 -7.91
N LEU A 351 7.07 5.84 -7.81
CA LEU A 351 8.05 5.40 -6.82
C LEU A 351 9.41 6.04 -7.03
N THR A 352 9.86 6.16 -8.26
CA THR A 352 11.14 6.80 -8.57
C THR A 352 11.14 8.27 -8.12
N ILE A 353 10.08 9.01 -8.42
CA ILE A 353 9.92 10.40 -7.98
C ILE A 353 9.87 10.49 -6.46
N LEU A 354 9.08 9.63 -5.81
CA LEU A 354 8.94 9.60 -4.36
C LEU A 354 10.27 9.30 -3.65
N LEU A 355 11.01 8.29 -4.13
CA LEU A 355 12.31 7.91 -3.56
C LEU A 355 13.37 8.99 -3.79
N PHE A 356 13.35 9.62 -4.96
CA PHE A 356 14.26 10.74 -5.26
C PHE A 356 13.96 11.93 -4.36
N ASP A 357 12.70 12.35 -4.24
CA ASP A 357 12.30 13.44 -3.35
C ASP A 357 12.63 13.16 -1.88
N ARG A 358 12.39 11.92 -1.41
CA ARG A 358 12.77 11.49 -0.07
C ARG A 358 14.28 11.56 0.15
N SER A 359 15.07 11.10 -0.84
CA SER A 359 16.53 11.16 -0.79
C SER A 359 17.05 12.60 -0.72
N VAL A 360 16.48 13.50 -1.51
CA VAL A 360 16.84 14.94 -1.52
C VAL A 360 16.48 15.60 -0.18
N ARG A 361 15.29 15.31 0.35
CA ARG A 361 14.88 15.83 1.67
C ARG A 361 15.76 15.34 2.81
N ASP A 362 16.16 14.09 2.79
CA ASP A 362 17.05 13.52 3.79
C ASP A 362 18.46 14.11 3.68
N ASP A 363 18.98 14.31 2.46
CA ASP A 363 20.25 15.00 2.22
C ASP A 363 20.18 16.46 2.71
N HIS A 364 19.12 17.18 2.39
CA HIS A 364 18.92 18.55 2.87
C HIS A 364 18.85 18.62 4.39
N ARG A 365 18.14 17.69 5.05
CA ARG A 365 18.10 17.58 6.52
C ARG A 365 19.47 17.29 7.12
N CYS A 366 20.30 16.50 6.44
CA CYS A 366 21.67 16.21 6.88
C CYS A 366 22.61 17.40 6.71
N ARG A 367 22.37 18.27 5.70
CA ARG A 367 23.21 19.45 5.44
C ARG A 367 22.77 20.70 6.20
N SER A 368 21.50 20.81 6.59
CA SER A 368 20.95 21.99 7.26
C SER A 368 21.08 21.95 8.78
N LYS A 369 21.68 20.91 9.32
CA LYS A 369 21.99 20.71 10.73
C LYS A 369 23.49 20.51 10.94
#